data_32a0d035ee6fba1faa35d5e450d11f36
#
_entry.id   32a0d035ee6fba1faa35d5e450d11f36
#
_cell.length_a   1.000
_cell.length_b   1.000
_cell.length_c   1.000
_cell.angle_alpha   90.00
_cell.angle_beta   90.00
_cell.angle_gamma   90.00
#
_symmetry.space_group_name_H-M   'P 1'
#
loop_
_entity.id
_entity.type
_entity.pdbx_description
1 polymer ?
#
loop_
_entity_poly.entity_id
_entity_poly.type
_entity_poly.pdbx_seq_one_letter_code
_entity_poly.pdbx_strand_id
1 'polypeptide(L)'
;MKRFAILSFLIVFVSVLPAKSQFCFSDCETCFADTAIQSHSLLFHIDDKSFFVDNEYKGEKTYGYSLPGFRLTPSLFYALNDKISLEAGVSMLRYHGANRYPCVIYSYFPAWQAYQFLSGVHLIPYFRASWNISPAIQLSFGNIDNQNSHLLPEPLYNVEHTFSSDPEAGVQFRLNKPHQYLDAWLNWQSFVFANDIHQETFTLGVNWQTKLDIVKEKLRLLVPLSLVVQHLGGENLSGDFSVCTWSNIAAGMRLDYKHNRLISSIGADYLYYNQAGESDIMHFENGWAVYPYIELAYQKLKVKFAYYDSEDFVSLLGSPHFCNFSTNTPDLVFDRSNQFYVRATYSYDIYNGCSFDAYFQLFRQNHLTGDRPGFDKVIRDGFTSFSFGIILNIDHSILLKHF
;
A
#
# COMPACT_ATOMS: atom_id res chain seq x y z
N MET A 1 -13.75 -20.33 28.15
CA MET A 1 -12.70 -21.23 27.67
C MET A 1 -12.29 -21.04 26.20
N LYS A 2 -12.95 -20.16 25.39
CA LYS A 2 -12.58 -19.92 23.97
C LYS A 2 -11.56 -18.75 23.74
N ARG A 3 -11.16 -18.02 24.78
CA ARG A 3 -10.26 -16.85 24.66
C ARG A 3 -8.76 -17.16 24.81
N PHE A 4 -8.40 -18.35 25.26
CA PHE A 4 -6.99 -18.75 25.47
C PHE A 4 -6.34 -19.49 24.29
N ALA A 5 -7.13 -19.99 23.34
CA ALA A 5 -6.61 -20.79 22.22
C ALA A 5 -5.87 -19.96 21.16
N ILE A 6 -6.25 -18.69 20.99
CA ILE A 6 -5.63 -17.80 19.96
C ILE A 6 -4.24 -17.33 20.40
N LEU A 7 -4.06 -17.06 21.69
CA LEU A 7 -2.76 -16.64 22.22
C LEU A 7 -1.72 -17.76 22.21
N SER A 8 -2.16 -19.02 22.38
CA SER A 8 -1.30 -20.20 22.36
C SER A 8 -0.79 -20.54 20.95
N PHE A 9 -1.55 -20.22 19.91
CA PHE A 9 -1.12 -20.44 18.52
C PHE A 9 0.00 -19.48 18.09
N LEU A 10 0.00 -18.25 18.60
CA LEU A 10 1.03 -17.27 18.32
C LEU A 10 2.38 -17.61 18.97
N ILE A 11 2.37 -18.29 20.11
CA ILE A 11 3.59 -18.61 20.90
C ILE A 11 4.33 -19.83 20.35
N VAL A 12 3.64 -20.79 19.74
CA VAL A 12 4.24 -22.02 19.22
C VAL A 12 5.06 -21.79 17.93
N PHE A 13 4.74 -20.74 17.14
CA PHE A 13 5.48 -20.44 15.90
C PHE A 13 6.84 -19.76 16.11
N VAL A 14 7.12 -19.24 17.30
CA VAL A 14 8.38 -18.50 17.59
C VAL A 14 9.57 -19.43 17.92
N SER A 15 9.33 -20.71 18.15
CA SER A 15 10.36 -21.59 18.72
C SER A 15 11.17 -22.45 17.74
N VAL A 16 11.03 -22.31 16.42
CA VAL A 16 11.71 -23.19 15.46
C VAL A 16 12.50 -22.41 14.41
N LEU A 17 13.82 -22.57 14.47
CA LEU A 17 14.91 -22.44 13.50
C LEU A 17 15.81 -21.18 13.55
N PRO A 18 17.13 -21.38 13.57
CA PRO A 18 18.11 -20.31 13.43
C PRO A 18 18.30 -19.97 11.94
N ALA A 19 17.59 -18.98 11.44
CA ALA A 19 17.87 -18.42 10.12
C ALA A 19 18.82 -17.23 10.25
N LYS A 20 19.90 -17.24 9.49
CA LYS A 20 20.80 -16.10 9.34
C LYS A 20 20.11 -15.05 8.49
N SER A 21 19.34 -14.18 9.10
CA SER A 21 18.82 -12.98 8.47
C SER A 21 19.80 -11.84 8.74
N GLN A 22 20.41 -11.30 7.71
CA GLN A 22 21.14 -10.05 7.78
C GLN A 22 20.11 -8.92 7.83
N PHE A 23 19.77 -8.43 9.02
CA PHE A 23 18.94 -7.25 9.17
C PHE A 23 19.75 -6.00 8.84
N CYS A 24 19.43 -5.34 7.74
CA CYS A 24 19.84 -3.95 7.50
C CYS A 24 18.89 -2.98 8.19
N PHE A 25 19.35 -1.75 8.47
CA PHE A 25 18.53 -0.67 9.00
C PHE A 25 17.43 -0.21 8.03
N SER A 26 17.46 -0.63 6.80
CA SER A 26 16.55 -0.11 5.78
C SER A 26 15.76 -1.23 5.13
N ASP A 27 14.47 -1.05 5.06
CA ASP A 27 13.60 -1.77 4.13
C ASP A 27 13.94 -1.42 2.66
N CYS A 28 15.02 -0.65 2.43
CA CYS A 28 15.28 0.03 1.17
C CYS A 28 16.77 0.05 0.72
N GLU A 29 17.55 -0.97 1.05
CA GLU A 29 18.93 -1.09 0.52
C GLU A 29 18.99 -2.01 -0.72
N THR A 30 17.99 -1.98 -1.59
CA THR A 30 18.06 -2.68 -2.86
C THR A 30 18.82 -1.84 -3.88
N CYS A 31 19.91 -2.38 -4.39
CA CYS A 31 20.54 -1.88 -5.61
C CYS A 31 19.61 -2.20 -6.79
N PHE A 32 19.27 -1.23 -7.60
CA PHE A 32 18.39 -1.46 -8.78
C PHE A 32 19.08 -2.23 -9.90
N ALA A 33 20.41 -2.32 -9.88
CA ALA A 33 21.13 -3.17 -10.81
C ALA A 33 21.13 -4.60 -10.26
N ASP A 34 20.36 -5.48 -10.85
CA ASP A 34 20.53 -6.91 -10.65
C ASP A 34 21.80 -7.36 -11.37
N THR A 35 22.90 -7.43 -10.61
CA THR A 35 24.21 -7.86 -11.12
C THR A 35 24.26 -9.35 -11.45
N ALA A 36 23.21 -10.11 -11.13
CA ALA A 36 23.12 -11.54 -11.42
C ALA A 36 22.59 -11.83 -12.83
N ILE A 37 21.89 -10.88 -13.47
CA ILE A 37 21.34 -11.07 -14.80
C ILE A 37 22.35 -10.54 -15.84
N GLN A 38 22.83 -11.44 -16.67
CA GLN A 38 23.75 -11.08 -17.78
C GLN A 38 22.99 -10.36 -18.89
N SER A 39 23.65 -9.40 -19.54
CA SER A 39 23.14 -8.76 -20.77
C SER A 39 22.77 -9.80 -21.82
N HIS A 40 21.77 -9.50 -22.64
CA HIS A 40 21.25 -10.38 -23.69
C HIS A 40 20.68 -11.72 -23.18
N SER A 41 20.13 -11.74 -21.96
CA SER A 41 19.45 -12.90 -21.38
C SER A 41 17.95 -12.76 -21.50
N LEU A 42 17.30 -13.84 -21.90
CA LEU A 42 15.84 -14.00 -21.87
C LEU A 42 15.47 -14.94 -20.74
N LEU A 43 14.62 -14.45 -19.83
CA LEU A 43 14.11 -15.22 -18.70
C LEU A 43 12.59 -15.36 -18.78
N PHE A 44 12.08 -16.47 -18.29
CA PHE A 44 10.67 -16.59 -17.92
C PHE A 44 10.55 -16.20 -16.44
N HIS A 45 9.70 -15.24 -16.16
CA HIS A 45 9.48 -14.71 -14.80
C HIS A 45 8.05 -15.02 -14.36
N ILE A 46 7.88 -15.37 -13.10
CA ILE A 46 6.59 -15.59 -12.45
C ILE A 46 6.57 -14.73 -11.18
N ASP A 47 5.64 -13.79 -11.12
CA ASP A 47 5.23 -13.12 -9.88
C ASP A 47 3.83 -13.61 -9.51
N ASP A 48 3.70 -14.34 -8.40
CA ASP A 48 2.42 -14.80 -7.84
C ASP A 48 2.26 -14.29 -6.41
N LYS A 49 1.08 -13.80 -6.12
CA LYS A 49 0.62 -13.46 -4.77
C LYS A 49 -0.71 -14.16 -4.52
N SER A 50 -0.63 -15.36 -3.95
CA SER A 50 -1.81 -16.09 -3.49
C SER A 50 -2.13 -15.68 -2.05
N PHE A 51 -3.33 -15.17 -1.82
CA PHE A 51 -3.69 -14.53 -0.56
C PHE A 51 -5.02 -14.99 0.02
N PHE A 52 -5.11 -14.91 1.33
CA PHE A 52 -6.34 -14.95 2.12
C PHE A 52 -6.33 -13.81 3.11
N VAL A 53 -7.32 -12.94 3.02
CA VAL A 53 -7.52 -11.81 3.94
C VAL A 53 -8.89 -11.96 4.60
N ASP A 54 -8.97 -11.69 5.89
CA ASP A 54 -10.22 -11.64 6.63
C ASP A 54 -10.28 -10.36 7.46
N ASN A 55 -11.22 -9.49 7.07
CA ASN A 55 -11.42 -8.16 7.63
C ASN A 55 -12.69 -8.17 8.49
N GLU A 56 -12.53 -8.37 9.77
CA GLU A 56 -13.60 -8.34 10.78
C GLU A 56 -13.81 -6.91 11.28
N TYR A 57 -14.41 -6.10 10.45
CA TYR A 57 -14.66 -4.69 10.74
C TYR A 57 -16.00 -4.49 11.43
N LYS A 58 -16.01 -3.65 12.44
CA LYS A 58 -17.18 -3.26 13.23
C LYS A 58 -17.35 -1.76 13.22
N GLY A 59 -18.57 -1.32 13.49
CA GLY A 59 -18.94 0.10 13.56
C GLY A 59 -19.37 0.66 12.21
N GLU A 60 -19.44 1.98 12.14
CA GLU A 60 -20.05 2.69 11.01
C GLU A 60 -19.03 3.06 9.92
N LYS A 61 -17.72 2.89 10.16
CA LYS A 61 -16.71 3.37 9.20
C LYS A 61 -16.69 2.58 7.91
N THR A 62 -16.71 1.25 8.00
CA THR A 62 -16.56 0.41 6.82
C THR A 62 -17.06 -1.02 7.06
N TYR A 63 -17.40 -1.72 5.99
CA TYR A 63 -17.81 -3.13 6.05
C TYR A 63 -16.60 -4.07 6.18
N GLY A 64 -16.79 -5.16 6.94
CA GLY A 64 -15.90 -6.30 6.93
C GLY A 64 -16.12 -7.19 5.70
N TYR A 65 -15.08 -7.92 5.30
CA TYR A 65 -15.11 -8.86 4.18
C TYR A 65 -13.97 -9.86 4.26
N SER A 66 -14.18 -11.05 3.71
CA SER A 66 -13.12 -12.03 3.50
C SER A 66 -12.76 -12.09 2.02
N LEU A 67 -11.47 -12.08 1.70
CA LEU A 67 -10.96 -11.98 0.35
C LEU A 67 -9.91 -13.07 0.08
N PRO A 68 -10.32 -14.28 -0.34
CA PRO A 68 -9.41 -15.30 -0.83
C PRO A 68 -9.17 -15.11 -2.35
N GLY A 69 -7.92 -15.10 -2.77
CA GLY A 69 -7.62 -14.89 -4.18
C GLY A 69 -6.17 -15.10 -4.55
N PHE A 70 -5.86 -14.78 -5.80
CA PHE A 70 -4.48 -14.72 -6.27
C PHE A 70 -4.32 -13.65 -7.35
N ARG A 71 -3.12 -13.09 -7.43
CA ARG A 71 -2.63 -12.31 -8.55
C ARG A 71 -1.39 -12.99 -9.11
N LEU A 72 -1.47 -13.51 -10.32
CA LEU A 72 -0.40 -14.24 -11.01
C LEU A 72 0.00 -13.47 -12.27
N THR A 73 1.28 -13.17 -12.41
CA THR A 73 1.84 -12.45 -13.57
C THR A 73 2.98 -13.24 -14.17
N PRO A 74 2.70 -14.20 -15.07
CA PRO A 74 3.72 -14.81 -15.91
C PRO A 74 4.19 -13.82 -16.98
N SER A 75 5.50 -13.68 -17.14
CA SER A 75 6.09 -12.74 -18.08
C SER A 75 7.38 -13.28 -18.71
N LEU A 76 7.78 -12.66 -19.81
CA LEU A 76 9.09 -12.81 -20.43
C LEU A 76 9.90 -11.55 -20.10
N PHE A 77 11.01 -11.74 -19.44
CA PHE A 77 11.97 -10.68 -19.10
C PHE A 77 13.17 -10.77 -20.03
N TYR A 78 13.54 -9.67 -20.67
CA TYR A 78 14.70 -9.57 -21.54
C TYR A 78 15.66 -8.48 -21.06
N ALA A 79 16.86 -8.85 -20.65
CA ALA A 79 17.95 -7.92 -20.36
C ALA A 79 18.61 -7.49 -21.69
N LEU A 80 18.19 -6.32 -22.20
CA LEU A 80 18.75 -5.78 -23.45
C LEU A 80 20.25 -5.46 -23.29
N ASN A 81 20.61 -4.91 -22.14
CA ASN A 81 22.00 -4.65 -21.72
C ASN A 81 22.03 -4.49 -20.19
N ASP A 82 23.18 -4.14 -19.62
CA ASP A 82 23.37 -3.96 -18.17
C ASP A 82 22.49 -2.85 -17.55
N LYS A 83 21.85 -2.03 -18.38
CA LYS A 83 21.05 -0.88 -17.92
C LYS A 83 19.59 -0.95 -18.29
N ILE A 84 19.24 -1.63 -19.36
CA ILE A 84 17.88 -1.62 -19.93
C ILE A 84 17.33 -3.04 -19.93
N SER A 85 16.17 -3.20 -19.34
CA SER A 85 15.40 -4.43 -19.38
C SER A 85 13.97 -4.17 -19.85
N LEU A 86 13.40 -5.16 -20.50
CA LEU A 86 12.03 -5.18 -20.99
C LEU A 86 11.33 -6.41 -20.41
N GLU A 87 10.12 -6.24 -19.98
CA GLU A 87 9.29 -7.33 -19.47
C GLU A 87 7.91 -7.23 -20.10
N ALA A 88 7.36 -8.35 -20.57
CA ALA A 88 6.04 -8.42 -21.17
C ALA A 88 5.33 -9.72 -20.77
N GLY A 89 4.05 -9.60 -20.40
CA GLY A 89 3.28 -10.73 -19.91
C GLY A 89 1.80 -10.42 -19.76
N VAL A 90 1.15 -11.14 -18.87
CA VAL A 90 -0.27 -10.96 -18.55
C VAL A 90 -0.43 -11.04 -17.02
N SER A 91 -1.06 -10.05 -16.42
CA SER A 91 -1.49 -10.13 -15.03
C SER A 91 -2.89 -10.72 -14.95
N MET A 92 -3.05 -11.71 -14.11
CA MET A 92 -4.30 -12.45 -13.86
C MET A 92 -4.69 -12.27 -12.40
N LEU A 93 -5.84 -11.64 -12.15
CA LEU A 93 -6.38 -11.45 -10.80
C LEU A 93 -7.69 -12.22 -10.66
N ARG A 94 -7.82 -12.97 -9.57
CA ARG A 94 -9.04 -13.70 -9.25
C ARG A 94 -9.32 -13.70 -7.76
N TYR A 95 -10.59 -13.49 -7.42
CA TYR A 95 -11.12 -13.71 -6.08
C TYR A 95 -12.03 -14.94 -6.08
N HIS A 96 -11.84 -15.83 -5.12
CA HIS A 96 -12.69 -17.00 -4.96
C HIS A 96 -13.99 -16.61 -4.24
N GLY A 97 -15.13 -16.94 -4.85
CA GLY A 97 -16.44 -16.65 -4.30
C GLY A 97 -16.91 -15.19 -4.39
N ALA A 98 -16.14 -14.29 -5.02
CA ALA A 98 -16.51 -12.89 -5.13
C ALA A 98 -17.64 -12.66 -6.13
N ASN A 99 -18.58 -11.79 -5.75
CA ASN A 99 -19.58 -11.21 -6.66
C ASN A 99 -19.15 -9.84 -7.17
N ARG A 100 -18.31 -9.14 -6.45
CA ARG A 100 -17.82 -7.80 -6.73
C ARG A 100 -16.39 -7.67 -6.32
N TYR A 101 -15.69 -6.87 -7.06
CA TYR A 101 -14.34 -6.49 -6.73
C TYR A 101 -14.14 -4.99 -6.66
N PRO A 102 -13.20 -4.57 -5.88
CA PRO A 102 -12.93 -5.07 -4.55
C PRO A 102 -14.07 -4.65 -3.68
N CYS A 103 -14.50 -4.97 -2.72
CA CYS A 103 -15.67 -4.60 -1.95
C CYS A 103 -16.05 -3.11 -2.04
N VAL A 104 -17.25 -2.76 -1.55
CA VAL A 104 -17.86 -1.42 -1.57
C VAL A 104 -16.93 -0.31 -1.07
N ILE A 105 -15.98 -0.65 -0.21
CA ILE A 105 -15.00 0.24 0.40
C ILE A 105 -14.24 1.12 -0.62
N TYR A 106 -13.94 0.58 -1.79
CA TYR A 106 -13.19 1.30 -2.82
C TYR A 106 -14.09 2.03 -3.83
N SER A 107 -15.41 1.84 -3.78
CA SER A 107 -16.32 2.46 -4.73
C SER A 107 -16.47 3.97 -4.53
N TYR A 108 -16.06 4.51 -3.39
CA TYR A 108 -16.05 5.96 -3.12
C TYR A 108 -14.76 6.65 -3.57
N PHE A 109 -13.71 5.90 -3.88
CA PHE A 109 -12.47 6.47 -4.36
C PHE A 109 -12.45 6.44 -5.90
N PRO A 110 -12.33 7.58 -6.59
CA PRO A 110 -12.38 7.64 -8.06
C PRO A 110 -11.41 6.70 -8.73
N ALA A 111 -10.22 6.52 -8.16
CA ALA A 111 -9.19 5.60 -8.63
C ALA A 111 -9.65 4.13 -8.76
N TRP A 112 -10.69 3.73 -8.06
CA TRP A 112 -11.15 2.35 -7.98
C TRP A 112 -12.49 2.11 -8.69
N GLN A 113 -13.13 3.16 -9.19
CA GLN A 113 -14.41 3.04 -9.88
C GLN A 113 -14.32 2.48 -11.29
N ALA A 114 -13.17 2.57 -11.94
CA ALA A 114 -12.98 2.24 -13.34
C ALA A 114 -13.15 0.75 -13.66
N TYR A 115 -12.86 -0.15 -12.71
CA TYR A 115 -12.93 -1.59 -12.94
C TYR A 115 -13.62 -2.33 -11.81
N GLN A 116 -14.86 -2.72 -12.03
CA GLN A 116 -15.60 -3.65 -11.18
C GLN A 116 -15.95 -4.89 -11.99
N PHE A 117 -15.15 -5.93 -11.92
CA PHE A 117 -15.56 -7.22 -12.46
C PHE A 117 -16.32 -8.03 -11.40
N LEU A 118 -17.37 -8.71 -11.85
CA LEU A 118 -18.30 -9.38 -10.95
C LEU A 118 -17.90 -10.82 -10.66
N SER A 119 -17.21 -11.47 -11.59
CA SER A 119 -16.80 -12.87 -11.47
C SER A 119 -15.75 -13.22 -12.53
N GLY A 120 -15.10 -14.38 -12.38
CA GLY A 120 -14.14 -14.89 -13.34
C GLY A 120 -12.71 -14.54 -13.01
N VAL A 121 -11.86 -14.46 -14.03
CA VAL A 121 -10.46 -14.05 -13.97
C VAL A 121 -10.34 -12.72 -14.69
N HIS A 122 -9.81 -11.71 -14.00
CA HIS A 122 -9.48 -10.44 -14.61
C HIS A 122 -8.10 -10.53 -15.24
N LEU A 123 -8.03 -10.29 -16.55
CA LEU A 123 -6.81 -10.40 -17.34
C LEU A 123 -6.45 -9.04 -17.91
N ILE A 124 -5.25 -8.58 -17.62
CA ILE A 124 -4.73 -7.33 -18.19
C ILE A 124 -3.33 -7.56 -18.79
N PRO A 125 -3.00 -6.90 -19.91
CA PRO A 125 -1.64 -6.89 -20.42
C PRO A 125 -0.68 -6.35 -19.36
N TYR A 126 0.50 -6.96 -19.28
CA TYR A 126 1.58 -6.51 -18.41
C TYR A 126 2.78 -6.15 -19.29
N PHE A 127 3.31 -4.95 -19.11
CA PHE A 127 4.50 -4.49 -19.78
C PHE A 127 5.30 -3.55 -18.88
N ARG A 128 6.60 -3.78 -18.77
CA ARG A 128 7.53 -2.91 -18.06
C ARG A 128 8.80 -2.72 -18.88
N ALA A 129 9.21 -1.46 -19.05
CA ALA A 129 10.53 -1.10 -19.50
C ALA A 129 11.27 -0.42 -18.36
N SER A 130 12.42 -0.93 -17.96
CA SER A 130 13.23 -0.37 -16.88
C SER A 130 14.59 0.08 -17.39
N TRP A 131 14.98 1.28 -16.98
CA TRP A 131 16.29 1.87 -17.27
C TRP A 131 17.04 2.17 -15.97
N ASN A 132 18.03 1.36 -15.67
CA ASN A 132 18.98 1.58 -14.58
C ASN A 132 20.02 2.62 -15.02
N ILE A 133 19.72 3.91 -14.85
CA ILE A 133 20.60 5.04 -15.21
C ILE A 133 21.92 4.91 -14.46
N SER A 134 21.85 4.46 -13.19
CA SER A 134 22.97 4.08 -12.35
C SER A 134 22.53 3.02 -11.33
N PRO A 135 23.44 2.40 -10.56
CA PRO A 135 23.04 1.47 -9.50
C PRO A 135 22.08 2.06 -8.46
N ALA A 136 22.04 3.38 -8.33
CA ALA A 136 21.19 4.10 -7.39
C ALA A 136 19.98 4.78 -8.02
N ILE A 137 19.83 4.78 -9.35
CA ILE A 137 18.77 5.50 -10.06
C ILE A 137 18.13 4.61 -11.10
N GLN A 138 16.83 4.44 -11.00
CA GLN A 138 16.01 3.68 -11.95
C GLN A 138 14.83 4.52 -12.44
N LEU A 139 14.53 4.39 -13.72
CA LEU A 139 13.32 4.89 -14.37
C LEU A 139 12.57 3.72 -14.98
N SER A 140 11.27 3.60 -14.72
CA SER A 140 10.41 2.55 -15.26
C SER A 140 9.22 3.14 -15.97
N PHE A 141 8.80 2.51 -17.06
CA PHE A 141 7.61 2.83 -17.86
C PHE A 141 6.75 1.58 -18.02
N GLY A 142 5.44 1.75 -18.07
CA GLY A 142 4.46 0.67 -18.08
C GLY A 142 4.10 0.28 -16.65
N ASN A 143 4.07 -1.01 -16.33
CA ASN A 143 3.76 -1.41 -14.95
C ASN A 143 4.88 -1.00 -13.98
N ILE A 144 4.50 -0.43 -12.85
CA ILE A 144 5.40 0.10 -11.84
C ILE A 144 5.42 -0.79 -10.59
N ASP A 145 6.38 -0.58 -9.72
CA ASP A 145 6.60 -1.40 -8.54
C ASP A 145 6.02 -0.73 -7.29
N ASN A 146 5.01 -1.37 -6.70
CA ASN A 146 4.37 -0.95 -5.45
C ASN A 146 4.51 -1.97 -4.31
N GLN A 147 5.39 -2.97 -4.43
CA GLN A 147 5.47 -4.11 -3.50
C GLN A 147 5.70 -3.70 -2.04
N ASN A 148 6.42 -2.61 -1.81
CA ASN A 148 6.68 -2.06 -0.49
C ASN A 148 5.74 -0.90 -0.10
N SER A 149 4.54 -0.81 -0.73
CA SER A 149 3.57 0.27 -0.51
C SER A 149 4.17 1.66 -0.73
N HIS A 150 5.14 1.80 -1.65
CA HIS A 150 5.92 3.02 -1.90
C HIS A 150 6.57 3.62 -0.63
N LEU A 151 6.73 2.81 0.42
CA LEU A 151 7.17 3.21 1.77
C LEU A 151 6.31 4.33 2.40
N LEU A 152 5.05 4.45 1.98
CA LEU A 152 4.09 5.37 2.57
C LEU A 152 3.64 4.88 3.95
N PRO A 153 3.28 5.78 4.89
CA PRO A 153 2.67 5.39 6.16
C PRO A 153 1.28 4.78 5.92
N GLU A 154 0.84 3.90 6.83
CA GLU A 154 -0.42 3.16 6.73
C GLU A 154 -1.66 4.05 6.52
N PRO A 155 -1.74 5.26 7.11
CA PRO A 155 -2.84 6.18 6.81
C PRO A 155 -2.86 6.68 5.36
N LEU A 156 -1.77 6.58 4.60
CA LEU A 156 -1.72 7.03 3.21
C LEU A 156 -1.75 5.89 2.17
N TYR A 157 -1.47 4.64 2.57
CA TYR A 157 -1.48 3.52 1.64
C TYR A 157 -1.85 2.21 2.33
N ASN A 158 -2.92 1.56 1.85
CA ASN A 158 -3.32 0.24 2.35
C ASN A 158 -2.51 -0.85 1.64
N VAL A 159 -1.89 -1.72 2.44
CA VAL A 159 -1.10 -2.84 1.92
C VAL A 159 -1.87 -3.78 0.99
N GLU A 160 -3.19 -3.86 1.10
CA GLU A 160 -4.03 -4.65 0.19
C GLU A 160 -3.83 -4.27 -1.28
N HIS A 161 -3.53 -3.01 -1.60
CA HIS A 161 -3.26 -2.59 -2.97
C HIS A 161 -2.07 -3.32 -3.61
N THR A 162 -1.14 -3.83 -2.81
CA THR A 162 0.05 -4.52 -3.34
C THR A 162 -0.25 -5.92 -3.88
N PHE A 163 -1.39 -6.51 -3.55
CA PHE A 163 -1.72 -7.88 -3.98
C PHE A 163 -3.16 -8.06 -4.46
N SER A 164 -4.11 -7.23 -4.02
CA SER A 164 -5.53 -7.40 -4.32
C SER A 164 -6.06 -6.44 -5.39
N SER A 165 -5.21 -5.64 -6.02
CA SER A 165 -5.58 -4.72 -7.10
C SER A 165 -4.83 -5.04 -8.38
N ASP A 166 -5.24 -4.40 -9.46
CA ASP A 166 -4.48 -4.38 -10.70
C ASP A 166 -3.08 -3.80 -10.46
N PRO A 167 -2.05 -4.29 -11.14
CA PRO A 167 -0.74 -3.67 -11.08
C PRO A 167 -0.81 -2.21 -11.51
N GLU A 168 -0.23 -1.32 -10.73
CA GLU A 168 -0.12 0.08 -11.09
C GLU A 168 0.65 0.25 -12.40
N ALA A 169 0.24 1.22 -13.24
CA ALA A 169 0.83 1.41 -14.55
C ALA A 169 1.00 2.89 -14.89
N GLY A 170 2.16 3.25 -15.43
CA GLY A 170 2.51 4.61 -15.83
C GLY A 170 4.01 4.84 -15.84
N VAL A 171 4.51 5.70 -14.98
CA VAL A 171 5.94 6.05 -14.90
C VAL A 171 6.38 6.06 -13.45
N GLN A 172 7.56 5.50 -13.16
CA GLN A 172 8.15 5.52 -11.83
C GLN A 172 9.64 5.90 -11.90
N PHE A 173 10.04 6.85 -11.09
CA PHE A 173 11.42 7.25 -10.86
C PHE A 173 11.83 6.89 -9.43
N ARG A 174 12.90 6.12 -9.28
CA ARG A 174 13.44 5.74 -7.97
C ARG A 174 14.90 6.17 -7.83
N LEU A 175 15.21 6.76 -6.67
CA LEU A 175 16.57 7.08 -6.23
C LEU A 175 16.81 6.37 -4.90
N ASN A 176 17.87 5.56 -4.81
CA ASN A 176 18.27 4.92 -3.58
C ASN A 176 19.76 5.14 -3.31
N LYS A 177 20.06 6.08 -2.42
CA LYS A 177 21.39 6.41 -1.94
C LYS A 177 21.49 6.20 -0.43
N PRO A 178 22.69 6.04 0.14
CA PRO A 178 22.84 5.78 1.59
C PRO A 178 22.09 6.77 2.50
N HIS A 179 22.00 8.03 2.09
CA HIS A 179 21.36 9.09 2.89
C HIS A 179 20.05 9.61 2.31
N GLN A 180 19.64 9.14 1.14
CA GLN A 180 18.43 9.62 0.47
C GLN A 180 17.74 8.49 -0.27
N TYR A 181 16.43 8.43 -0.11
CA TYR A 181 15.53 7.63 -0.91
C TYR A 181 14.47 8.52 -1.53
N LEU A 182 14.13 8.28 -2.79
CA LEU A 182 13.01 8.90 -3.46
C LEU A 182 12.32 7.84 -4.31
N ASP A 183 11.00 7.74 -4.16
CA ASP A 183 10.10 7.06 -5.07
C ASP A 183 9.06 8.07 -5.54
N ALA A 184 9.06 8.36 -6.82
CA ALA A 184 8.09 9.26 -7.45
C ALA A 184 7.43 8.52 -8.60
N TRP A 185 6.09 8.45 -8.59
CA TRP A 185 5.35 7.67 -9.56
C TRP A 185 4.09 8.37 -10.04
N LEU A 186 3.68 8.00 -11.22
CA LEU A 186 2.39 8.30 -11.80
C LEU A 186 1.72 6.96 -12.14
N ASN A 187 0.56 6.69 -11.56
CA ASN A 187 -0.31 5.57 -11.88
C ASN A 187 -1.52 6.10 -12.67
N TRP A 188 -1.60 5.72 -13.96
CA TRP A 188 -2.69 6.14 -14.85
C TRP A 188 -3.78 5.08 -14.84
N GLN A 189 -4.92 5.36 -14.21
CA GLN A 189 -5.99 4.39 -14.02
C GLN A 189 -7.03 4.42 -15.14
N SER A 190 -7.33 5.61 -15.68
CA SER A 190 -8.30 5.79 -16.74
C SER A 190 -7.91 6.96 -17.63
N PHE A 191 -8.00 6.79 -18.94
CA PHE A 191 -7.88 7.88 -19.90
C PHE A 191 -9.20 8.10 -20.61
N VAL A 192 -9.36 9.27 -21.22
CA VAL A 192 -10.61 9.69 -21.87
C VAL A 192 -10.38 10.03 -23.34
N PHE A 193 -11.25 9.51 -24.21
CA PHE A 193 -11.36 9.94 -25.62
C PHE A 193 -12.53 10.90 -25.78
N ALA A 194 -12.56 11.58 -26.91
CA ALA A 194 -13.71 12.43 -27.27
C ALA A 194 -15.01 11.61 -27.27
N ASN A 195 -16.02 12.12 -26.55
CA ASN A 195 -17.35 11.52 -26.32
C ASN A 195 -17.39 10.34 -25.33
N ASP A 196 -16.35 10.06 -24.58
CA ASP A 196 -16.44 9.16 -23.45
C ASP A 196 -17.34 9.73 -22.35
N ILE A 197 -17.97 8.82 -21.58
CA ILE A 197 -18.90 9.17 -20.49
C ILE A 197 -18.27 9.08 -19.10
N HIS A 198 -16.99 8.69 -19.02
CA HIS A 198 -16.23 8.59 -17.77
C HIS A 198 -15.13 9.66 -17.74
N GLN A 199 -14.65 9.96 -16.55
CA GLN A 199 -13.59 10.93 -16.34
C GLN A 199 -12.21 10.28 -16.38
N GLU A 200 -11.21 11.05 -16.78
CA GLU A 200 -9.81 10.71 -16.62
C GLU A 200 -9.48 10.58 -15.15
N THR A 201 -8.71 9.55 -14.81
CA THR A 201 -8.28 9.32 -13.42
C THR A 201 -6.82 8.91 -13.39
N PHE A 202 -6.04 9.59 -12.58
CA PHE A 202 -4.67 9.19 -12.27
C PHE A 202 -4.29 9.50 -10.83
N THR A 203 -3.30 8.78 -10.34
CA THR A 203 -2.68 9.02 -9.04
C THR A 203 -1.20 9.34 -9.24
N LEU A 204 -0.77 10.48 -8.70
CA LEU A 204 0.65 10.83 -8.59
C LEU A 204 1.07 10.66 -7.14
N GLY A 205 2.22 10.02 -6.92
CA GLY A 205 2.79 9.90 -5.59
C GLY A 205 4.27 10.25 -5.55
N VAL A 206 4.70 10.70 -4.38
CA VAL A 206 6.10 10.98 -4.07
C VAL A 206 6.36 10.57 -2.64
N ASN A 207 7.40 9.78 -2.41
CA ASN A 207 7.94 9.54 -1.09
C ASN A 207 9.44 9.83 -1.08
N TRP A 208 9.82 10.84 -0.34
CA TRP A 208 11.22 11.23 -0.16
C TRP A 208 11.62 11.02 1.30
N GLN A 209 12.73 10.33 1.51
CA GLN A 209 13.27 10.07 2.85
C GLN A 209 14.73 10.51 2.92
N THR A 210 15.04 11.36 3.90
CA THR A 210 16.41 11.67 4.29
C THR A 210 16.81 10.82 5.47
N LYS A 211 17.98 10.17 5.39
CA LYS A 211 18.53 9.24 6.40
C LYS A 211 19.83 9.85 6.96
N LEU A 212 19.87 10.06 8.27
CA LEU A 212 21.02 10.63 8.97
C LEU A 212 21.50 9.63 10.04
N ASP A 213 22.69 9.07 9.85
CA ASP A 213 23.31 8.20 10.85
C ASP A 213 23.92 9.05 11.97
N ILE A 214 23.19 9.19 13.10
CA ILE A 214 23.66 9.91 14.30
C ILE A 214 24.77 9.14 14.97
N VAL A 215 24.60 7.82 15.11
CA VAL A 215 25.64 6.88 15.54
C VAL A 215 25.67 5.75 14.52
N LYS A 216 26.80 5.63 13.82
CA LYS A 216 26.96 4.64 12.75
C LYS A 216 26.50 3.25 13.20
N GLU A 217 25.64 2.62 12.38
CA GLU A 217 25.08 1.27 12.59
C GLU A 217 24.22 1.09 13.86
N LYS A 218 24.03 2.13 14.66
CA LYS A 218 23.26 2.03 15.92
C LYS A 218 22.06 2.97 16.02
N LEU A 219 22.23 4.22 15.59
CA LEU A 219 21.19 5.23 15.75
C LEU A 219 21.05 6.04 14.46
N ARG A 220 19.86 5.98 13.85
CA ARG A 220 19.54 6.64 12.59
C ARG A 220 18.30 7.50 12.76
N LEU A 221 18.35 8.70 12.26
CA LEU A 221 17.18 9.58 12.09
C LEU A 221 16.73 9.51 10.62
N LEU A 222 15.45 9.25 10.43
CA LEU A 222 14.76 9.35 9.14
C LEU A 222 13.80 10.53 9.18
N VAL A 223 13.78 11.29 8.09
CA VAL A 223 12.84 12.39 7.87
C VAL A 223 12.09 12.09 6.57
N PRO A 224 10.91 11.44 6.66
CA PRO A 224 10.05 11.18 5.49
C PRO A 224 9.24 12.42 5.13
N LEU A 225 9.04 12.62 3.83
CA LEU A 225 8.08 13.54 3.25
C LEU A 225 7.33 12.79 2.14
N SER A 226 6.02 12.73 2.25
CA SER A 226 5.17 11.98 1.31
C SER A 226 4.07 12.86 0.74
N LEU A 227 3.73 12.61 -0.52
CA LEU A 227 2.64 13.25 -1.24
C LEU A 227 1.89 12.17 -2.04
N VAL A 228 0.57 12.17 -1.95
CA VAL A 228 -0.32 11.41 -2.84
C VAL A 228 -1.33 12.39 -3.41
N VAL A 229 -1.48 12.44 -4.72
CA VAL A 229 -2.45 13.26 -5.41
C VAL A 229 -3.31 12.36 -6.28
N GLN A 230 -4.62 12.46 -6.15
CA GLN A 230 -5.59 11.86 -7.07
C GLN A 230 -6.25 12.96 -7.88
N HIS A 231 -6.32 12.75 -9.19
CA HIS A 231 -7.00 13.65 -10.12
C HIS A 231 -8.16 12.93 -10.79
N LEU A 232 -9.28 13.62 -10.85
CA LEU A 232 -10.48 13.23 -11.58
C LEU A 232 -10.86 14.39 -12.50
N GLY A 233 -10.80 14.17 -13.80
CA GLY A 233 -11.02 15.25 -14.74
C GLY A 233 -11.19 14.79 -16.18
N GLY A 234 -10.87 15.67 -17.12
CA GLY A 234 -10.89 15.45 -18.56
C GLY A 234 -11.38 16.66 -19.33
N GLU A 235 -10.65 17.06 -20.37
CA GLU A 235 -10.96 18.27 -21.16
C GLU A 235 -12.11 18.08 -22.19
N ASN A 236 -12.47 16.84 -22.52
CA ASN A 236 -13.38 16.52 -23.63
C ASN A 236 -14.65 15.78 -23.19
N LEU A 237 -15.10 16.02 -21.97
CA LEU A 237 -16.29 15.36 -21.45
C LEU A 237 -17.59 15.99 -22.00
N SER A 238 -18.51 15.17 -22.44
CA SER A 238 -19.85 15.57 -22.89
C SER A 238 -20.87 15.63 -21.74
N GLY A 239 -20.51 16.21 -20.58
CA GLY A 239 -21.39 16.28 -19.41
C GLY A 239 -20.92 17.31 -18.38
N ASP A 240 -21.80 17.62 -17.42
CA ASP A 240 -21.48 18.46 -16.26
C ASP A 240 -20.67 17.65 -15.21
N PHE A 241 -19.42 17.33 -15.52
CA PHE A 241 -18.52 16.68 -14.59
C PHE A 241 -17.56 17.71 -13.99
N SER A 242 -17.53 17.75 -12.67
CA SER A 242 -16.56 18.60 -11.95
C SER A 242 -15.15 18.00 -12.02
N VAL A 243 -14.18 18.83 -12.42
CA VAL A 243 -12.77 18.47 -12.30
C VAL A 243 -12.33 18.66 -10.86
N CYS A 244 -11.76 17.65 -10.27
CA CYS A 244 -11.33 17.70 -8.88
C CYS A 244 -9.95 17.06 -8.68
N THR A 245 -9.21 17.62 -7.75
CA THR A 245 -7.90 17.08 -7.33
C THR A 245 -7.84 16.99 -5.83
N TRP A 246 -7.57 15.83 -5.33
CA TRP A 246 -7.38 15.57 -3.90
C TRP A 246 -5.92 15.28 -3.61
N SER A 247 -5.43 15.73 -2.45
CA SER A 247 -4.07 15.47 -2.03
C SER A 247 -3.98 15.05 -0.57
N ASN A 248 -3.10 14.09 -0.30
CA ASN A 248 -2.59 13.80 1.02
C ASN A 248 -1.11 14.14 1.09
N ILE A 249 -0.72 14.87 2.11
CA ILE A 249 0.68 15.21 2.41
C ILE A 249 1.00 14.62 3.77
N ALA A 250 2.17 14.01 3.93
CA ALA A 250 2.67 13.59 5.23
C ALA A 250 4.12 14.05 5.41
N ALA A 251 4.41 14.60 6.57
CA ALA A 251 5.77 14.95 6.99
C ALA A 251 6.02 14.37 8.39
N GLY A 252 7.14 13.70 8.55
CA GLY A 252 7.40 13.01 9.81
C GLY A 252 8.86 12.96 10.21
N MET A 253 9.07 12.35 11.36
CA MET A 253 10.39 12.01 11.89
C MET A 253 10.33 10.61 12.51
N ARG A 254 11.39 9.82 12.28
CA ARG A 254 11.54 8.49 12.87
C ARG A 254 12.97 8.31 13.36
N LEU A 255 13.12 7.87 14.57
CA LEU A 255 14.41 7.52 15.17
C LEU A 255 14.50 6.01 15.33
N ASP A 256 15.46 5.38 14.64
CA ASP A 256 15.74 3.94 14.71
C ASP A 256 16.96 3.68 15.60
N TYR A 257 16.79 2.80 16.57
CA TYR A 257 17.86 2.31 17.41
C TYR A 257 18.04 0.80 17.21
N LYS A 258 19.24 0.40 16.78
CA LYS A 258 19.59 -1.00 16.58
C LYS A 258 20.44 -1.53 17.74
N HIS A 259 19.98 -2.61 18.32
CA HIS A 259 20.71 -3.39 19.31
C HIS A 259 20.69 -4.88 18.95
N ASN A 260 21.84 -5.41 18.54
CA ASN A 260 21.94 -6.78 18.03
C ASN A 260 20.94 -7.03 16.87
N ARG A 261 19.96 -7.93 17.11
CA ARG A 261 18.92 -8.32 16.14
C ARG A 261 17.61 -7.53 16.33
N LEU A 262 17.55 -6.65 17.31
CA LEU A 262 16.38 -5.83 17.59
C LEU A 262 16.59 -4.44 16.99
N ILE A 263 15.60 -3.97 16.23
CA ILE A 263 15.48 -2.58 15.84
C ILE A 263 14.26 -2.03 16.56
N SER A 264 14.45 -0.95 17.30
CA SER A 264 13.39 -0.22 17.98
C SER A 264 13.27 1.15 17.35
N SER A 265 12.09 1.50 16.90
CA SER A 265 11.81 2.77 16.24
C SER A 265 10.76 3.54 17.01
N ILE A 266 10.93 4.84 17.11
CA ILE A 266 9.91 5.77 17.55
C ILE A 266 9.75 6.86 16.50
N GLY A 267 8.53 7.19 16.15
CA GLY A 267 8.26 8.18 15.12
C GLY A 267 6.91 8.84 15.26
N ALA A 268 6.71 9.89 14.49
CA ALA A 268 5.43 10.54 14.33
C ALA A 268 5.35 11.19 12.95
N ASP A 269 4.17 11.10 12.34
CA ASP A 269 3.82 11.75 11.09
C ASP A 269 2.67 12.74 11.34
N TYR A 270 2.76 13.92 10.75
CA TYR A 270 1.67 14.86 10.57
C TYR A 270 1.15 14.69 9.14
N LEU A 271 -0.17 14.53 9.01
CA LEU A 271 -0.82 14.32 7.73
C LEU A 271 -1.80 15.46 7.46
N TYR A 272 -1.89 15.86 6.20
CA TYR A 272 -2.82 16.89 5.75
C TYR A 272 -3.54 16.42 4.49
N TYR A 273 -4.86 16.63 4.46
CA TYR A 273 -5.71 16.40 3.29
C TYR A 273 -6.18 17.74 2.74
N ASN A 274 -6.23 17.84 1.42
CA ASN A 274 -6.77 19.01 0.73
C ASN A 274 -7.48 18.62 -0.56
N GLN A 275 -8.61 19.26 -0.83
CA GLN A 275 -9.35 19.22 -2.07
C GLN A 275 -9.15 20.51 -2.83
N ALA A 276 -8.83 20.42 -4.12
CA ALA A 276 -8.81 21.52 -5.06
C ALA A 276 -9.89 21.28 -6.13
N GLY A 277 -10.71 22.27 -6.36
CA GLY A 277 -11.92 22.17 -7.19
C GLY A 277 -13.17 21.83 -6.37
N GLU A 278 -14.33 22.05 -6.96
CA GLU A 278 -15.62 21.74 -6.35
C GLU A 278 -15.98 20.26 -6.63
N SER A 279 -16.28 19.51 -5.59
CA SER A 279 -16.68 18.11 -5.72
C SER A 279 -17.62 17.71 -4.60
N ASP A 280 -18.72 17.07 -4.97
CA ASP A 280 -19.66 16.45 -4.04
C ASP A 280 -19.24 15.01 -3.66
N ILE A 281 -18.10 14.51 -4.17
CA ILE A 281 -17.63 13.14 -3.93
C ILE A 281 -17.02 13.00 -2.54
N MET A 282 -16.23 14.01 -2.11
CA MET A 282 -15.62 14.01 -0.79
C MET A 282 -16.34 15.01 0.12
N HIS A 283 -16.48 14.63 1.39
CA HIS A 283 -17.24 15.38 2.38
C HIS A 283 -16.51 16.60 2.96
N PHE A 284 -15.19 16.69 2.75
CA PHE A 284 -14.35 17.72 3.34
C PHE A 284 -13.47 18.39 2.29
N GLU A 285 -13.21 19.67 2.46
CA GLU A 285 -12.27 20.42 1.62
C GLU A 285 -10.83 20.28 2.08
N ASN A 286 -10.63 20.19 3.40
CA ASN A 286 -9.33 19.98 4.01
C ASN A 286 -9.49 19.30 5.38
N GLY A 287 -8.40 18.70 5.84
CA GLY A 287 -8.37 18.02 7.13
C GLY A 287 -6.95 17.66 7.54
N TRP A 288 -6.79 17.23 8.78
CA TRP A 288 -5.48 16.87 9.30
C TRP A 288 -5.53 15.61 10.15
N ALA A 289 -4.36 14.98 10.31
CA ALA A 289 -4.19 13.89 11.24
C ALA A 289 -2.77 13.90 11.85
N VAL A 290 -2.64 13.28 13.02
CA VAL A 290 -1.35 12.97 13.66
C VAL A 290 -1.25 11.47 13.90
N TYR A 291 -0.05 10.92 13.66
CA TYR A 291 0.20 9.49 13.69
C TYR A 291 1.52 9.18 14.41
N PRO A 292 1.60 9.34 15.76
CA PRO A 292 2.74 8.87 16.55
C PRO A 292 2.73 7.35 16.67
N TYR A 293 3.93 6.73 16.62
CA TYR A 293 4.08 5.29 16.70
C TYR A 293 5.39 4.83 17.33
N ILE A 294 5.37 3.59 17.80
CA ILE A 294 6.56 2.81 18.18
C ILE A 294 6.53 1.53 17.35
N GLU A 295 7.67 1.14 16.79
CA GLU A 295 7.83 -0.09 16.03
C GLU A 295 9.00 -0.90 16.58
N LEU A 296 8.79 -2.20 16.71
CA LEU A 296 9.79 -3.17 17.15
C LEU A 296 9.95 -4.21 16.03
N ALA A 297 11.15 -4.35 15.51
CA ALA A 297 11.49 -5.38 14.52
C ALA A 297 12.55 -6.32 15.12
N TYR A 298 12.21 -7.60 15.18
CA TYR A 298 13.11 -8.66 15.64
C TYR A 298 13.09 -9.82 14.65
N GLN A 299 14.23 -10.00 13.97
CA GLN A 299 14.33 -11.01 12.89
C GLN A 299 13.21 -10.81 11.84
N LYS A 300 12.29 -11.75 11.74
CA LYS A 300 11.21 -11.80 10.75
C LYS A 300 9.90 -11.21 11.26
N LEU A 301 9.83 -10.84 12.53
CA LEU A 301 8.66 -10.26 13.17
C LEU A 301 8.83 -8.75 13.32
N LYS A 302 7.84 -8.00 12.86
CA LYS A 302 7.73 -6.55 13.07
C LYS A 302 6.39 -6.25 13.73
N VAL A 303 6.40 -5.44 14.78
CA VAL A 303 5.19 -5.02 15.50
C VAL A 303 5.21 -3.52 15.65
N LYS A 304 4.17 -2.86 15.18
CA LYS A 304 3.92 -1.42 15.30
C LYS A 304 2.74 -1.17 16.23
N PHE A 305 2.90 -0.21 17.13
CA PHE A 305 1.84 0.37 17.94
C PHE A 305 1.75 1.84 17.58
N ALA A 306 0.58 2.30 17.21
CA ALA A 306 0.36 3.69 16.87
C ALA A 306 -0.91 4.24 17.51
N TYR A 307 -0.95 5.56 17.63
CA TYR A 307 -2.14 6.31 17.92
C TYR A 307 -2.45 7.21 16.73
N TYR A 308 -3.69 7.26 16.32
CA TYR A 308 -4.15 8.09 15.22
C TYR A 308 -5.23 9.03 15.73
N ASP A 309 -5.12 10.31 15.40
CA ASP A 309 -6.09 11.35 15.76
C ASP A 309 -6.26 12.28 14.56
N SER A 310 -7.50 12.49 14.13
CA SER A 310 -7.80 13.18 12.88
C SER A 310 -9.09 14.01 12.97
N GLU A 311 -9.14 15.08 12.19
CA GLU A 311 -10.29 15.93 11.97
C GLU A 311 -10.43 16.20 10.47
N ASP A 312 -11.60 15.92 9.92
CA ASP A 312 -11.97 16.10 8.50
C ASP A 312 -11.00 15.43 7.50
N PHE A 313 -10.24 14.45 7.95
CA PHE A 313 -9.21 13.81 7.14
C PHE A 313 -9.79 12.74 6.23
N VAL A 314 -9.38 12.77 4.96
CA VAL A 314 -9.66 11.75 3.94
C VAL A 314 -8.35 11.07 3.55
N SER A 315 -8.27 9.79 3.78
CA SER A 315 -7.16 8.96 3.33
C SER A 315 -7.46 8.45 1.91
N LEU A 316 -6.69 8.88 0.92
CA LEU A 316 -6.96 8.59 -0.50
C LEU A 316 -6.68 7.15 -0.90
N LEU A 317 -5.57 6.58 -0.41
CA LEU A 317 -5.16 5.20 -0.71
C LEU A 317 -5.02 4.33 0.54
N GLY A 318 -5.21 4.89 1.73
CA GLY A 318 -5.11 4.14 2.98
C GLY A 318 -6.41 3.39 3.31
N SER A 319 -6.42 2.73 4.46
CA SER A 319 -7.63 2.07 4.94
C SER A 319 -8.70 3.11 5.32
N PRO A 320 -9.99 2.86 5.03
CA PRO A 320 -11.10 3.72 5.45
C PRO A 320 -11.20 3.94 6.97
N HIS A 321 -10.55 3.11 7.77
CA HIS A 321 -10.42 3.37 9.21
C HIS A 321 -9.71 4.68 9.55
N PHE A 322 -8.91 5.20 8.62
CA PHE A 322 -8.22 6.48 8.73
C PHE A 322 -9.01 7.68 8.17
N CYS A 323 -10.23 7.45 7.64
CA CYS A 323 -11.09 8.53 7.16
C CYS A 323 -12.03 9.06 8.26
N ASN A 324 -12.44 10.32 8.13
CA ASN A 324 -13.46 10.96 8.96
C ASN A 324 -14.88 10.84 8.38
N PHE A 325 -15.11 9.88 7.49
CA PHE A 325 -16.46 9.56 6.98
C PHE A 325 -16.66 8.05 6.90
N SER A 326 -17.91 7.65 6.70
CA SER A 326 -18.31 6.25 6.54
C SER A 326 -18.29 5.85 5.08
N THR A 327 -17.70 4.71 4.75
CA THR A 327 -17.80 4.10 3.42
C THR A 327 -18.99 3.16 3.29
N ASN A 328 -19.67 2.83 4.40
CA ASN A 328 -20.83 1.95 4.40
C ASN A 328 -22.17 2.67 4.57
N THR A 329 -22.15 3.86 5.12
CA THR A 329 -23.36 4.68 5.33
C THR A 329 -23.17 6.00 4.59
N PRO A 330 -23.88 6.23 3.47
CA PRO A 330 -23.76 7.47 2.72
C PRO A 330 -24.01 8.70 3.59
N ASP A 331 -23.24 9.75 3.36
CA ASP A 331 -23.31 11.07 3.99
C ASP A 331 -23.08 11.07 5.52
N LEU A 332 -22.61 9.97 6.09
CA LEU A 332 -22.22 9.94 7.49
C LEU A 332 -20.77 10.39 7.64
N VAL A 333 -20.58 11.53 8.27
CA VAL A 333 -19.28 12.11 8.59
C VAL A 333 -19.01 12.09 10.09
N PHE A 334 -17.75 12.14 10.49
CA PHE A 334 -17.33 12.12 11.89
C PHE A 334 -16.51 13.38 12.19
N ASP A 335 -16.89 14.15 13.19
CA ASP A 335 -16.24 15.41 13.58
C ASP A 335 -14.75 15.19 13.84
N ARG A 336 -14.44 14.22 14.70
CA ARG A 336 -13.08 13.82 15.06
C ARG A 336 -13.03 12.31 15.22
N SER A 337 -11.96 11.72 14.75
CA SER A 337 -11.73 10.28 14.84
C SER A 337 -10.38 9.99 15.46
N ASN A 338 -10.38 9.25 16.58
CA ASN A 338 -9.14 8.81 17.19
C ASN A 338 -9.18 7.33 17.54
N GLN A 339 -8.05 6.66 17.32
CA GLN A 339 -7.95 5.22 17.50
C GLN A 339 -6.54 4.77 17.86
N PHE A 340 -6.45 3.67 18.60
CA PHE A 340 -5.22 2.91 18.70
C PHE A 340 -5.13 1.92 17.55
N TYR A 341 -3.96 1.85 16.95
CA TYR A 341 -3.65 0.96 15.85
C TYR A 341 -2.49 0.04 16.24
N VAL A 342 -2.65 -1.24 15.95
CA VAL A 342 -1.59 -2.24 16.12
C VAL A 342 -1.44 -3.01 14.82
N ARG A 343 -0.21 -3.15 14.34
CA ARG A 343 0.12 -4.03 13.21
C ARG A 343 1.25 -4.95 13.59
N ALA A 344 1.06 -6.23 13.35
CA ALA A 344 2.11 -7.24 13.41
C ALA A 344 2.29 -7.86 12.03
N THR A 345 3.53 -7.99 11.58
CA THR A 345 3.87 -8.65 10.31
C THR A 345 4.96 -9.69 10.56
N TYR A 346 4.84 -10.82 9.89
CA TYR A 346 5.82 -11.89 9.92
C TYR A 346 6.09 -12.34 8.50
N SER A 347 7.37 -12.35 8.09
CA SER A 347 7.81 -12.76 6.76
C SER A 347 8.75 -13.94 6.87
N TYR A 348 8.52 -14.98 6.10
CA TYR A 348 9.32 -16.19 6.10
C TYR A 348 9.73 -16.62 4.68
N ASP A 349 11.03 -16.58 4.38
CA ASP A 349 11.56 -17.11 3.13
C ASP A 349 11.56 -18.63 3.18
N ILE A 350 10.73 -19.25 2.33
CA ILE A 350 10.62 -20.71 2.21
C ILE A 350 11.78 -21.22 1.36
N TYR A 351 12.02 -20.55 0.23
CA TYR A 351 13.07 -20.86 -0.74
C TYR A 351 13.37 -19.61 -1.56
N ASN A 352 14.45 -19.58 -2.34
CA ASN A 352 14.78 -18.46 -3.22
C ASN A 352 13.59 -18.11 -4.13
N GLY A 353 13.09 -16.87 -4.00
CA GLY A 353 11.94 -16.39 -4.73
C GLY A 353 10.59 -16.96 -4.25
N CYS A 354 10.54 -17.57 -3.07
CA CYS A 354 9.29 -18.01 -2.47
C CYS A 354 9.26 -17.61 -1.00
N SER A 355 8.30 -16.77 -0.61
CA SER A 355 8.10 -16.32 0.76
C SER A 355 6.66 -16.47 1.22
N PHE A 356 6.50 -16.54 2.51
CA PHE A 356 5.21 -16.54 3.21
C PHE A 356 5.16 -15.32 4.11
N ASP A 357 4.16 -14.48 3.89
CA ASP A 357 3.89 -13.31 4.71
C ASP A 357 2.58 -13.49 5.47
N ALA A 358 2.58 -13.10 6.73
CA ALA A 358 1.38 -13.00 7.53
C ALA A 358 1.32 -11.63 8.19
N TYR A 359 0.14 -11.04 8.25
CA TYR A 359 -0.07 -9.81 9.00
C TYR A 359 -1.33 -9.88 9.84
N PHE A 360 -1.32 -9.10 10.90
CA PHE A 360 -2.47 -8.81 11.75
C PHE A 360 -2.55 -7.31 11.97
N GLN A 361 -3.74 -6.75 11.84
CA GLN A 361 -4.03 -5.34 12.13
C GLN A 361 -5.19 -5.25 13.12
N LEU A 362 -5.13 -4.32 14.02
CA LEU A 362 -6.18 -4.02 14.98
C LEU A 362 -6.39 -2.51 15.05
N PHE A 363 -7.65 -2.12 14.91
CA PHE A 363 -8.11 -0.74 15.04
C PHE A 363 -9.04 -0.68 16.24
N ARG A 364 -8.60 -0.05 17.33
CA ARG A 364 -9.43 0.24 18.50
C ARG A 364 -9.89 1.68 18.42
N GLN A 365 -11.04 1.87 17.79
CA GLN A 365 -11.71 3.17 17.73
C GLN A 365 -12.19 3.57 19.12
N ASN A 366 -11.92 4.81 19.51
CA ASN A 366 -12.49 5.40 20.72
C ASN A 366 -13.93 5.87 20.43
N HIS A 367 -14.50 6.63 21.35
CA HIS A 367 -15.83 7.23 21.17
C HIS A 367 -15.88 8.02 19.86
N LEU A 368 -16.95 7.80 19.07
CA LEU A 368 -17.12 8.38 17.75
C LEU A 368 -18.46 9.09 17.69
N THR A 369 -18.43 10.33 17.28
CA THR A 369 -19.63 11.15 17.06
C THR A 369 -19.70 11.49 15.58
N GLY A 370 -20.86 11.26 14.97
CA GLY A 370 -21.04 11.50 13.54
C GLY A 370 -22.35 12.21 13.25
N ASP A 371 -22.34 12.98 12.19
CA ASP A 371 -23.50 13.70 11.66
C ASP A 371 -23.90 13.14 10.31
N ARG A 372 -25.21 13.07 10.08
CA ARG A 372 -25.79 12.67 8.81
C ARG A 372 -26.97 13.58 8.50
N PRO A 373 -27.04 14.25 7.34
CA PRO A 373 -28.13 15.14 6.99
C PRO A 373 -29.51 14.48 7.13
N GLY A 374 -30.43 15.13 7.86
CA GLY A 374 -31.78 14.63 8.07
C GLY A 374 -31.96 13.50 9.08
N PHE A 375 -30.90 13.15 9.81
CA PHE A 375 -30.93 12.13 10.86
C PHE A 375 -30.41 12.68 12.20
N ASP A 376 -30.75 11.98 13.29
CA ASP A 376 -30.20 12.29 14.60
C ASP A 376 -28.70 12.02 14.62
N LYS A 377 -27.99 12.74 15.47
CA LYS A 377 -26.55 12.57 15.64
C LYS A 377 -26.18 11.13 16.03
N VAL A 378 -25.29 10.53 15.26
CA VAL A 378 -24.82 9.17 15.51
C VAL A 378 -23.77 9.21 16.59
N ILE A 379 -24.03 8.51 17.70
CA ILE A 379 -23.07 8.34 18.79
C ILE A 379 -22.72 6.86 18.91
N ARG A 380 -21.45 6.53 18.88
CA ARG A 380 -20.95 5.17 19.07
C ARG A 380 -19.91 5.12 20.17
N ASP A 381 -20.12 4.23 21.10
CA ASP A 381 -19.05 3.84 22.05
C ASP A 381 -17.91 3.18 21.27
N GLY A 382 -16.72 3.20 21.87
CA GLY A 382 -15.55 2.63 21.21
C GLY A 382 -15.73 1.18 20.80
N PHE A 383 -15.28 0.84 19.60
CA PHE A 383 -15.35 -0.50 19.03
C PHE A 383 -13.98 -0.98 18.53
N THR A 384 -13.87 -2.28 18.31
CA THR A 384 -12.63 -2.89 17.81
C THR A 384 -12.91 -3.59 16.50
N SER A 385 -12.14 -3.21 15.48
CA SER A 385 -12.05 -3.89 14.19
C SER A 385 -10.68 -4.55 14.08
N PHE A 386 -10.59 -5.67 13.40
CA PHE A 386 -9.31 -6.30 13.12
C PHE A 386 -9.29 -6.93 11.74
N SER A 387 -8.10 -7.11 11.22
CA SER A 387 -7.82 -7.77 9.96
C SER A 387 -6.65 -8.72 10.14
N PHE A 388 -6.69 -9.84 9.45
CA PHE A 388 -5.50 -10.66 9.26
C PHE A 388 -5.39 -11.09 7.80
N GLY A 389 -4.16 -11.26 7.34
CA GLY A 389 -3.88 -11.73 5.99
C GLY A 389 -2.72 -12.70 5.99
N ILE A 390 -2.80 -13.64 5.06
CA ILE A 390 -1.76 -14.61 4.75
C ILE A 390 -1.50 -14.51 3.25
N ILE A 391 -0.24 -14.35 2.87
CA ILE A 391 0.17 -14.19 1.48
C ILE A 391 1.32 -15.15 1.21
N LEU A 392 1.16 -15.99 0.20
CA LEU A 392 2.26 -16.75 -0.42
C LEU A 392 2.74 -15.94 -1.61
N ASN A 393 4.00 -15.55 -1.58
CA ASN A 393 4.63 -14.84 -2.68
C ASN A 393 5.58 -15.80 -3.42
N ILE A 394 5.48 -15.83 -4.74
CA ILE A 394 6.43 -16.51 -5.63
C ILE A 394 6.94 -15.46 -6.60
N ASP A 395 8.22 -15.13 -6.49
CA ASP A 395 8.94 -14.22 -7.39
C ASP A 395 10.16 -14.97 -7.89
N HIS A 396 10.02 -15.62 -9.05
CA HIS A 396 11.04 -16.53 -9.53
C HIS A 396 11.28 -16.36 -11.03
N SER A 397 12.56 -16.37 -11.39
CA SER A 397 12.99 -16.27 -12.81
C SER A 397 13.78 -17.50 -13.23
N ILE A 398 13.49 -17.98 -14.43
CA ILE A 398 14.15 -19.12 -15.07
C ILE A 398 14.82 -18.63 -16.35
N LEU A 399 16.13 -18.79 -16.46
CA LEU A 399 16.89 -18.46 -17.67
C LEU A 399 16.44 -19.38 -18.81
N LEU A 400 15.91 -18.81 -19.87
CA LEU A 400 15.53 -19.54 -21.09
C LEU A 400 16.66 -19.57 -22.09
N LYS A 401 17.32 -18.43 -22.28
CA LYS A 401 18.36 -18.30 -23.31
C LYS A 401 19.30 -17.13 -23.00
N HIS A 402 20.55 -17.30 -23.36
CA HIS A 402 21.56 -16.24 -23.45
C HIS A 402 21.96 -16.09 -24.91
N PHE A 403 21.97 -14.84 -25.45
CA PHE A 403 22.23 -14.54 -26.86
C PHE A 403 23.65 -14.02 -27.06
#